data_c01bd241fc2b97730323bacd114ca0e8
#
_entry.id   c01bd241fc2b97730323bacd114ca0e8
#
_cell.length_a   1.000
_cell.length_b   1.000
_cell.length_c   1.000
_cell.angle_alpha   90.00
_cell.angle_beta   90.00
_cell.angle_gamma   90.00
#
_symmetry.space_group_name_H-M   'P 1'
#
loop_
_entity.id
_entity.type
_entity.pdbx_description
1 polymer ?
#
loop_
_entity_poly.entity_id
_entity_poly.type
_entity_poly.pdbx_seq_one_letter_code
_entity_poly.pdbx_strand_id
1 'polypeptide(L)'
;MKKIHGKMMKGITARSLMMLLALAGSNYCHAQQATIVVNNPTSTPRTELISLSMNEVKAKLGNATPKKGEAYIVKNKRGQQIGSQITHDGYLLIDASVRPHGSATYYVTIGKPYQQKVWATGALYKIRKDDIAWENDRCAYRVYGPALQRTGERSFGTDVWVKNTPDTVVYERYVKDMNGNIKGDKIDAKVRALQKQEKALESQARNEKNKAKAAKLENQLKALQAQRKALQAESNEVDILTSFHLDHGNGLDPYRVGATLGLGAPSLMVGKNQVLPYCYKDYKILDNGPLRFTVELTYNPSTVGDMKNVVEHRIISLDKGSNFNKMTVWYDGLTHATDFATGFPIHEEDTESKTFAKDYVSYADPTDNIEVNNSQVFVGVLFPEGIDNTYYQLFDKKHDGATGHALGLKRSLKNGEKYSYYFGAAWSKYDVKSYAEWQIRIKEYLDALKTPLGVEVK
;
A
#
# COMPACT_ATOMS: atom_id res chain seq x y z
N MET A 1 -70.67 52.09 -55.60
CA MET A 1 -70.03 52.52 -56.84
C MET A 1 -68.54 52.29 -56.81
N LYS A 2 -68.01 51.69 -57.86
CA LYS A 2 -66.58 51.53 -58.29
C LYS A 2 -65.76 50.57 -57.42
N LYS A 3 -65.51 49.30 -57.85
CA LYS A 3 -64.57 48.78 -58.88
C LYS A 3 -63.19 49.41 -58.71
N ILE A 4 -62.08 48.68 -58.63
CA ILE A 4 -61.45 47.69 -59.51
C ILE A 4 -60.06 47.30 -59.00
N HIS A 5 -59.59 46.09 -59.35
CA HIS A 5 -58.26 45.52 -59.70
C HIS A 5 -57.32 45.25 -58.53
N GLY A 6 -56.89 44.08 -58.21
CA GLY A 6 -56.46 42.93 -59.03
C GLY A 6 -55.01 43.03 -59.41
N LYS A 7 -54.13 42.43 -58.63
CA LYS A 7 -52.84 41.96 -59.19
C LYS A 7 -52.40 40.69 -58.52
N MET A 8 -52.42 39.64 -59.32
CA MET A 8 -51.81 38.35 -59.07
C MET A 8 -50.32 38.54 -58.75
N MET A 9 -49.87 38.01 -57.64
CA MET A 9 -48.49 37.62 -57.49
C MET A 9 -48.41 36.10 -57.32
N LYS A 10 -47.67 35.52 -58.27
CA LYS A 10 -47.49 34.11 -58.54
C LYS A 10 -46.84 33.42 -57.32
N GLY A 11 -47.32 32.24 -57.03
CA GLY A 11 -46.79 31.37 -56.02
C GLY A 11 -45.32 30.98 -56.25
N ILE A 12 -44.55 31.20 -55.23
CA ILE A 12 -43.27 30.50 -55.04
C ILE A 12 -43.62 29.23 -54.29
N THR A 13 -43.50 28.11 -55.00
CA THR A 13 -43.91 26.81 -54.56
C THR A 13 -43.10 26.39 -53.33
N ALA A 14 -43.83 25.91 -52.33
CA ALA A 14 -43.32 25.31 -51.10
C ALA A 14 -42.34 24.10 -51.25
N ARG A 15 -41.95 23.78 -52.48
CA ARG A 15 -41.01 22.69 -52.80
C ARG A 15 -39.56 23.07 -52.76
N SER A 16 -39.17 24.37 -52.80
CA SER A 16 -37.77 24.81 -52.70
C SER A 16 -37.27 25.06 -51.28
N LEU A 17 -38.15 25.13 -50.31
CA LEU A 17 -37.74 25.29 -48.88
C LEU A 17 -37.52 23.97 -48.15
N MET A 18 -38.01 22.87 -48.68
CA MET A 18 -37.78 21.54 -48.12
C MET A 18 -36.46 20.90 -48.57
N MET A 19 -35.80 21.41 -49.58
CA MET A 19 -34.53 20.84 -50.11
C MET A 19 -33.29 21.50 -49.52
N LEU A 20 -33.43 22.65 -48.81
CA LEU A 20 -32.31 23.28 -48.08
C LEU A 20 -32.24 22.88 -46.59
N LEU A 21 -33.25 22.20 -46.05
CA LEU A 21 -33.25 21.64 -44.70
C LEU A 21 -32.77 20.18 -44.62
N ALA A 22 -32.59 19.52 -45.76
CA ALA A 22 -32.10 18.12 -45.82
C ALA A 22 -30.58 18.02 -45.98
N LEU A 23 -29.83 19.11 -46.05
CA LEU A 23 -28.36 19.14 -46.13
C LEU A 23 -27.68 19.70 -44.89
N ALA A 24 -28.42 20.12 -43.88
CA ALA A 24 -27.93 20.17 -42.52
C ALA A 24 -28.01 18.74 -41.92
N GLY A 25 -27.52 17.77 -42.67
CA GLY A 25 -27.17 16.46 -42.14
C GLY A 25 -26.24 16.72 -40.96
N SER A 26 -26.79 16.64 -39.77
CA SER A 26 -26.05 16.58 -38.53
C SER A 26 -24.95 15.55 -38.72
N ASN A 27 -23.74 16.03 -38.95
CA ASN A 27 -22.55 15.33 -38.58
C ASN A 27 -22.62 15.21 -37.04
N TYR A 28 -23.54 14.35 -36.54
CA TYR A 28 -23.34 13.73 -35.26
C TYR A 28 -22.03 12.96 -35.46
N CYS A 29 -20.95 13.63 -35.17
CA CYS A 29 -19.69 13.01 -34.89
C CYS A 29 -20.02 12.04 -33.75
N HIS A 30 -20.37 10.79 -34.07
CA HIS A 30 -20.44 9.77 -33.05
C HIS A 30 -19.06 9.75 -32.44
N ALA A 31 -18.95 10.33 -31.24
CA ALA A 31 -17.71 10.26 -30.51
C ALA A 31 -17.33 8.79 -30.50
N GLN A 32 -16.17 8.48 -31.13
CA GLN A 32 -15.69 7.11 -31.21
C GLN A 32 -15.66 6.54 -29.81
N GLN A 33 -16.26 5.38 -29.63
CA GLN A 33 -16.46 4.72 -28.34
C GLN A 33 -15.95 3.31 -28.42
N ALA A 34 -15.10 2.90 -27.49
CA ALA A 34 -14.77 1.49 -27.29
C ALA A 34 -15.72 0.90 -26.25
N THR A 35 -16.30 -0.23 -26.56
CA THR A 35 -17.21 -0.97 -25.66
C THR A 35 -16.43 -2.10 -25.00
N ILE A 36 -16.45 -2.12 -23.66
CA ILE A 36 -15.80 -3.14 -22.83
C ILE A 36 -16.89 -4.01 -22.24
N VAL A 37 -16.85 -5.29 -22.54
CA VAL A 37 -17.75 -6.30 -21.95
C VAL A 37 -16.96 -7.14 -20.98
N VAL A 38 -17.40 -7.17 -19.72
CA VAL A 38 -16.76 -7.91 -18.62
C VAL A 38 -17.70 -9.02 -18.19
N ASN A 39 -17.24 -10.26 -18.23
CA ASN A 39 -17.99 -11.46 -17.92
C ASN A 39 -17.47 -12.08 -16.61
N ASN A 40 -18.37 -12.42 -15.72
CA ASN A 40 -18.07 -13.14 -14.50
C ASN A 40 -18.47 -14.60 -14.65
N PRO A 41 -17.52 -15.54 -14.78
CA PRO A 41 -17.83 -16.97 -14.92
C PRO A 41 -18.23 -17.64 -13.60
N THR A 42 -18.08 -16.95 -12.46
CA THR A 42 -18.25 -17.54 -11.12
C THR A 42 -19.64 -17.33 -10.55
N SER A 43 -19.98 -18.11 -9.54
CA SER A 43 -21.25 -18.04 -8.81
C SER A 43 -21.31 -16.93 -7.74
N THR A 44 -20.22 -16.18 -7.54
CA THR A 44 -20.14 -15.07 -6.56
C THR A 44 -20.07 -13.73 -7.29
N PRO A 45 -20.61 -12.63 -6.71
CA PRO A 45 -20.41 -11.29 -7.26
C PRO A 45 -18.95 -10.89 -7.14
N ARG A 46 -18.41 -10.23 -8.15
CA ARG A 46 -17.01 -9.78 -8.16
C ARG A 46 -16.91 -8.28 -8.39
N THR A 47 -16.11 -7.63 -7.54
CA THR A 47 -15.71 -6.23 -7.71
C THR A 47 -14.20 -6.18 -7.62
N GLU A 48 -13.54 -5.89 -8.75
CA GLU A 48 -12.10 -5.89 -8.85
C GLU A 48 -11.61 -4.99 -9.99
N LEU A 49 -10.35 -4.64 -9.99
CA LEU A 49 -9.74 -3.94 -11.10
C LEU A 49 -9.50 -4.91 -12.26
N ILE A 50 -10.09 -4.60 -13.40
CA ILE A 50 -9.72 -5.25 -14.68
C ILE A 50 -8.66 -4.43 -15.37
N SER A 51 -7.82 -5.09 -16.18
CA SER A 51 -6.72 -4.49 -16.91
C SER A 51 -6.87 -4.76 -18.42
N LEU A 52 -6.81 -3.71 -19.23
CA LEU A 52 -7.01 -3.74 -20.67
C LEU A 52 -5.82 -3.11 -21.37
N SER A 53 -5.38 -3.69 -22.50
CA SER A 53 -4.37 -3.03 -23.33
C SER A 53 -4.88 -1.69 -23.87
N MET A 54 -4.18 -0.59 -23.56
CA MET A 54 -4.50 0.71 -24.14
C MET A 54 -4.37 0.73 -25.66
N ASN A 55 -3.53 -0.12 -26.24
CA ASN A 55 -3.43 -0.24 -27.70
C ASN A 55 -4.72 -0.78 -28.31
N GLU A 56 -5.33 -1.80 -27.70
CA GLU A 56 -6.63 -2.33 -28.13
C GLU A 56 -7.74 -1.28 -27.99
N VAL A 57 -7.79 -0.59 -26.86
CA VAL A 57 -8.77 0.49 -26.63
C VAL A 57 -8.61 1.62 -27.62
N LYS A 58 -7.38 2.08 -27.90
CA LYS A 58 -7.09 3.12 -28.88
C LYS A 58 -7.48 2.70 -30.29
N ALA A 59 -7.21 1.46 -30.69
CA ALA A 59 -7.60 0.96 -31.99
C ALA A 59 -9.13 1.05 -32.21
N LYS A 60 -9.93 0.72 -31.19
CA LYS A 60 -11.39 0.86 -31.24
C LYS A 60 -11.86 2.32 -31.26
N LEU A 61 -11.05 3.24 -30.73
CA LEU A 61 -11.29 4.67 -30.80
C LEU A 61 -10.72 5.32 -32.09
N GLY A 62 -10.37 4.51 -33.11
CA GLY A 62 -9.74 5.02 -34.35
C GLY A 62 -8.42 5.73 -34.11
N ASN A 63 -7.68 5.35 -33.08
CA ASN A 63 -6.43 5.97 -32.62
C ASN A 63 -6.57 7.45 -32.21
N ALA A 64 -7.79 7.89 -31.89
CA ALA A 64 -8.00 9.23 -31.37
C ALA A 64 -7.27 9.45 -30.04
N THR A 65 -6.72 10.65 -29.84
CA THR A 65 -6.01 11.03 -28.64
C THR A 65 -6.69 12.21 -27.95
N PRO A 66 -6.71 12.22 -26.59
CA PRO A 66 -7.26 13.35 -25.85
C PRO A 66 -6.53 14.66 -26.15
N LYS A 67 -7.29 15.74 -26.30
CA LYS A 67 -6.77 17.11 -26.38
C LYS A 67 -6.45 17.64 -24.98
N LYS A 68 -5.84 18.83 -24.92
CA LYS A 68 -5.58 19.50 -23.64
C LYS A 68 -6.88 19.65 -22.82
N GLY A 69 -6.89 19.12 -21.59
CA GLY A 69 -8.04 19.12 -20.69
C GLY A 69 -9.02 17.97 -20.89
N GLU A 70 -8.75 17.09 -21.83
CA GLU A 70 -9.49 15.84 -22.03
C GLU A 70 -8.67 14.63 -21.54
N ALA A 71 -9.34 13.51 -21.32
CA ALA A 71 -8.74 12.21 -21.01
C ALA A 71 -9.57 11.09 -21.62
N TYR A 72 -9.02 9.87 -21.61
CA TYR A 72 -9.82 8.68 -21.78
C TYR A 72 -10.67 8.50 -20.51
N ILE A 73 -11.98 8.53 -20.65
CA ILE A 73 -12.93 8.40 -19.55
C ILE A 73 -13.73 7.11 -19.71
N VAL A 74 -13.98 6.44 -18.61
CA VAL A 74 -14.76 5.22 -18.57
C VAL A 74 -16.12 5.51 -17.99
N LYS A 75 -17.19 5.02 -18.66
CA LYS A 75 -18.57 5.17 -18.22
C LYS A 75 -19.25 3.81 -18.10
N ASN A 76 -20.14 3.66 -17.13
CA ASN A 76 -21.05 2.52 -17.06
C ASN A 76 -22.26 2.70 -18.01
N LYS A 77 -23.14 1.70 -18.08
CA LYS A 77 -24.37 1.74 -18.91
C LYS A 77 -25.32 2.92 -18.59
N ARG A 78 -25.18 3.52 -17.39
CA ARG A 78 -25.99 4.69 -16.98
C ARG A 78 -25.34 6.01 -17.37
N GLY A 79 -24.21 5.99 -18.08
CA GLY A 79 -23.44 7.18 -18.46
C GLY A 79 -22.61 7.81 -17.33
N GLN A 80 -22.58 7.20 -16.14
CA GLN A 80 -21.79 7.68 -15.01
C GLN A 80 -20.33 7.33 -15.23
N GLN A 81 -19.43 8.29 -15.04
CA GLN A 81 -17.99 8.01 -15.06
C GLN A 81 -17.61 7.16 -13.84
N ILE A 82 -16.78 6.15 -14.07
CA ILE A 82 -16.27 5.26 -13.04
C ILE A 82 -14.75 5.38 -12.92
N GLY A 83 -14.20 4.86 -11.82
CA GLY A 83 -12.77 4.86 -11.57
C GLY A 83 -11.99 4.19 -12.69
N SER A 84 -10.97 4.88 -13.19
CA SER A 84 -10.05 4.35 -14.20
C SER A 84 -8.66 4.99 -14.07
N GLN A 85 -7.64 4.26 -14.48
CA GLN A 85 -6.24 4.70 -14.46
C GLN A 85 -5.50 4.09 -15.63
N ILE A 86 -4.65 4.86 -16.30
CA ILE A 86 -3.68 4.32 -17.26
C ILE A 86 -2.38 4.07 -16.50
N THR A 87 -1.86 2.86 -16.59
CA THR A 87 -0.62 2.44 -15.92
C THR A 87 0.61 2.76 -16.77
N HIS A 88 1.78 2.80 -16.13
CA HIS A 88 3.08 3.08 -16.76
C HIS A 88 3.41 2.10 -17.91
N ASP A 89 2.92 0.86 -17.84
CA ASP A 89 3.13 -0.21 -18.82
C ASP A 89 2.03 -0.27 -19.90
N GLY A 90 1.17 0.76 -19.96
CA GLY A 90 0.23 0.98 -21.03
C GLY A 90 -1.08 0.19 -20.94
N TYR A 91 -1.52 -0.13 -19.72
CA TYR A 91 -2.84 -0.71 -19.48
C TYR A 91 -3.83 0.31 -18.95
N LEU A 92 -5.11 0.17 -19.31
CA LEU A 92 -6.22 0.85 -18.71
C LEU A 92 -6.82 -0.03 -17.60
N LEU A 93 -6.76 0.45 -16.38
CA LEU A 93 -7.45 -0.15 -15.24
C LEU A 93 -8.88 0.40 -15.17
N ILE A 94 -9.83 -0.48 -14.89
CA ILE A 94 -11.24 -0.15 -14.69
C ILE A 94 -11.73 -0.82 -13.41
N ASP A 95 -12.39 -0.06 -12.54
CA ASP A 95 -13.05 -0.57 -11.33
C ASP A 95 -14.37 -1.25 -11.75
N ALA A 96 -14.32 -2.56 -11.98
CA ALA A 96 -15.44 -3.34 -12.52
C ALA A 96 -16.22 -4.03 -11.40
N SER A 97 -17.56 -4.04 -11.53
CA SER A 97 -18.46 -4.80 -10.67
C SER A 97 -19.39 -5.65 -11.52
N VAL A 98 -19.37 -6.98 -11.31
CA VAL A 98 -20.09 -7.94 -12.14
C VAL A 98 -20.83 -8.96 -11.29
N ARG A 99 -22.12 -9.14 -11.55
CA ARG A 99 -22.97 -10.12 -10.85
C ARG A 99 -22.53 -11.56 -11.14
N PRO A 100 -22.91 -12.53 -10.29
CA PRO A 100 -22.67 -13.96 -10.56
C PRO A 100 -23.19 -14.36 -11.94
N HIS A 101 -22.40 -15.13 -12.68
CA HIS A 101 -22.71 -15.62 -14.02
C HIS A 101 -23.25 -14.53 -14.96
N GLY A 102 -22.89 -13.27 -14.71
CA GLY A 102 -23.40 -12.10 -15.43
C GLY A 102 -22.34 -11.37 -16.22
N SER A 103 -22.78 -10.32 -16.89
CA SER A 103 -21.90 -9.38 -17.59
C SER A 103 -22.15 -7.94 -17.18
N ALA A 104 -21.10 -7.13 -17.24
CA ALA A 104 -21.14 -5.68 -17.12
C ALA A 104 -20.58 -5.05 -18.40
N THR A 105 -21.12 -3.91 -18.80
CA THR A 105 -20.62 -3.18 -19.97
C THR A 105 -20.17 -1.80 -19.56
N TYR A 106 -18.98 -1.44 -20.04
CA TYR A 106 -18.38 -0.13 -19.85
C TYR A 106 -18.05 0.48 -21.21
N TYR A 107 -17.96 1.80 -21.23
CA TYR A 107 -17.71 2.56 -22.45
C TYR A 107 -16.50 3.46 -22.22
N VAL A 108 -15.51 3.35 -23.09
CA VAL A 108 -14.36 4.26 -23.09
C VAL A 108 -14.57 5.30 -24.18
N THR A 109 -14.46 6.56 -23.81
CA THR A 109 -14.58 7.70 -24.71
C THR A 109 -13.52 8.73 -24.37
N ILE A 110 -13.29 9.70 -25.25
CA ILE A 110 -12.51 10.90 -24.93
C ILE A 110 -13.45 11.98 -24.44
N GLY A 111 -13.09 12.64 -23.34
CA GLY A 111 -13.91 13.71 -22.79
C GLY A 111 -13.27 14.34 -21.55
N LYS A 112 -14.02 15.26 -20.94
CA LYS A 112 -13.58 15.93 -19.72
C LYS A 112 -13.63 14.96 -18.53
N PRO A 113 -12.51 14.69 -17.83
CA PRO A 113 -12.52 13.82 -16.67
C PRO A 113 -13.20 14.49 -15.47
N TYR A 114 -13.81 13.70 -14.59
CA TYR A 114 -14.18 14.16 -13.25
C TYR A 114 -12.99 14.00 -12.30
N GLN A 115 -13.04 14.66 -11.17
CA GLN A 115 -12.03 14.47 -10.12
C GLN A 115 -12.29 13.13 -9.41
N GLN A 116 -11.41 12.17 -9.62
CA GLN A 116 -11.49 10.86 -8.99
C GLN A 116 -10.95 10.92 -7.55
N LYS A 117 -11.57 10.16 -6.64
CA LYS A 117 -10.97 9.88 -5.33
C LYS A 117 -9.71 9.02 -5.55
N VAL A 118 -8.65 9.36 -4.84
CA VAL A 118 -7.42 8.55 -4.80
C VAL A 118 -7.61 7.44 -3.77
N TRP A 119 -7.60 6.19 -4.23
CA TRP A 119 -7.77 5.00 -3.41
C TRP A 119 -6.45 4.29 -3.10
N ALA A 120 -5.46 4.41 -4.01
CA ALA A 120 -4.14 3.84 -3.85
C ALA A 120 -3.09 4.92 -4.12
N THR A 121 -2.14 5.10 -3.20
CA THR A 121 -1.09 6.11 -3.30
C THR A 121 0.13 5.73 -2.48
N GLY A 122 1.26 6.33 -2.77
CA GLY A 122 2.48 6.18 -1.98
C GLY A 122 3.52 7.22 -2.34
N ALA A 123 4.53 7.35 -1.50
CA ALA A 123 5.60 8.31 -1.69
C ALA A 123 6.87 7.91 -0.95
N LEU A 124 7.98 8.58 -1.29
CA LEU A 124 9.15 8.66 -0.42
C LEU A 124 8.89 9.70 0.68
N TYR A 125 9.01 9.30 1.91
CA TYR A 125 8.82 10.14 3.09
C TYR A 125 10.15 10.54 3.73
N LYS A 126 10.76 11.62 3.28
CA LYS A 126 12.01 12.15 3.86
C LYS A 126 11.86 12.51 5.34
N ILE A 127 10.68 12.94 5.75
CA ILE A 127 10.35 13.24 7.15
C ILE A 127 10.45 12.00 8.06
N ARG A 128 10.39 10.79 7.47
CA ARG A 128 10.55 9.50 8.15
C ARG A 128 11.77 8.75 7.62
N LYS A 129 12.92 9.43 7.53
CA LYS A 129 14.24 8.83 7.24
C LYS A 129 14.28 8.03 5.92
N ASP A 130 13.70 8.60 4.86
CA ASP A 130 13.63 8.03 3.51
C ASP A 130 12.82 6.74 3.40
N ASP A 131 11.83 6.50 4.27
CA ASP A 131 10.91 5.40 4.06
C ASP A 131 10.10 5.60 2.77
N ILE A 132 9.89 4.52 2.02
CA ILE A 132 8.86 4.47 0.99
C ILE A 132 7.66 3.76 1.58
N ALA A 133 6.54 4.48 1.69
CA ALA A 133 5.29 3.92 2.19
C ALA A 133 4.18 4.12 1.16
N TRP A 134 3.27 3.16 1.12
CA TRP A 134 2.11 3.18 0.23
C TRP A 134 0.89 2.57 0.92
N GLU A 135 -0.26 2.97 0.45
CA GLU A 135 -1.53 2.55 1.03
C GLU A 135 -2.64 2.47 -0.01
N ASN A 136 -3.65 1.70 0.32
CA ASN A 136 -4.95 1.73 -0.35
C ASN A 136 -6.09 1.88 0.67
N ASP A 137 -7.30 1.58 0.25
CA ASP A 137 -8.50 1.62 1.09
C ASP A 137 -8.58 0.50 2.16
N ARG A 138 -7.55 -0.38 2.28
CA ARG A 138 -7.55 -1.50 3.24
C ARG A 138 -6.38 -1.49 4.20
N CYS A 139 -5.16 -1.35 3.68
CA CYS A 139 -3.93 -1.41 4.48
C CYS A 139 -2.91 -0.40 3.97
N ALA A 140 -1.87 -0.19 4.76
CA ALA A 140 -0.67 0.51 4.33
C ALA A 140 0.56 -0.36 4.58
N TYR A 141 1.62 -0.08 3.83
CA TYR A 141 2.88 -0.82 3.83
C TYR A 141 4.05 0.13 3.75
N ARG A 142 5.22 -0.33 4.20
CA ARG A 142 6.42 0.46 4.18
C ARG A 142 7.65 -0.40 3.91
N VAL A 143 8.62 0.16 3.18
CA VAL A 143 10.02 -0.33 3.16
C VAL A 143 10.91 0.76 3.74
N TYR A 144 11.88 0.32 4.53
CA TYR A 144 12.77 1.21 5.27
C TYR A 144 13.84 1.80 4.37
N GLY A 145 14.11 3.08 4.57
CA GLY A 145 15.02 3.84 3.74
C GLY A 145 16.46 3.86 4.22
N PRO A 146 17.40 4.27 3.35
CA PRO A 146 18.80 4.34 3.69
C PRO A 146 19.11 5.31 4.82
N ALA A 147 18.32 6.37 5.03
CA ALA A 147 18.51 7.28 6.15
C ALA A 147 18.21 6.62 7.50
N LEU A 148 17.21 5.73 7.57
CA LEU A 148 16.95 4.94 8.77
C LEU A 148 18.07 3.94 9.02
N GLN A 149 18.50 3.21 8.00
CA GLN A 149 19.56 2.22 8.13
C GLN A 149 20.89 2.85 8.63
N ARG A 150 21.21 4.09 8.23
CA ARG A 150 22.37 4.84 8.73
C ARG A 150 22.32 5.15 10.23
N THR A 151 21.18 5.06 10.89
CA THR A 151 21.09 5.19 12.35
C THR A 151 21.52 3.93 13.12
N GLY A 152 21.79 2.83 12.40
CA GLY A 152 22.07 1.52 12.99
C GLY A 152 20.82 0.65 13.15
N GLU A 153 19.66 1.13 12.71
CA GLU A 153 18.41 0.37 12.67
C GLU A 153 18.56 -0.85 11.76
N ARG A 154 18.05 -1.99 12.21
CA ARG A 154 18.17 -3.28 11.52
C ARG A 154 16.83 -3.83 11.05
N SER A 155 15.94 -2.96 10.60
CA SER A 155 14.68 -3.35 9.99
C SER A 155 14.87 -3.55 8.49
N PHE A 156 14.72 -4.77 8.00
CA PHE A 156 15.06 -5.14 6.62
C PHE A 156 13.84 -5.48 5.76
N GLY A 157 12.77 -5.93 6.38
CA GLY A 157 11.59 -6.44 5.70
C GLY A 157 10.57 -5.36 5.34
N THR A 158 9.44 -5.81 4.80
CA THR A 158 8.28 -4.95 4.55
C THR A 158 7.44 -4.86 5.81
N ASP A 159 7.07 -3.65 6.14
CA ASP A 159 6.23 -3.32 7.29
C ASP A 159 4.76 -3.20 6.93
N VAL A 160 3.88 -3.35 7.94
CA VAL A 160 2.42 -3.33 7.79
C VAL A 160 1.81 -2.31 8.74
N TRP A 161 1.05 -1.39 8.17
CA TRP A 161 0.21 -0.47 8.91
C TRP A 161 -1.25 -0.81 8.70
N VAL A 162 -1.97 -1.02 9.77
CA VAL A 162 -3.40 -1.32 9.69
C VAL A 162 -4.24 -0.05 9.67
N LYS A 163 -5.43 -0.16 9.04
CA LYS A 163 -6.39 0.92 8.86
C LYS A 163 -7.79 0.42 9.18
N ASN A 164 -8.67 1.33 9.60
CA ASN A 164 -10.11 1.12 9.71
C ASN A 164 -10.90 2.19 8.94
N THR A 165 -10.24 2.84 7.99
CA THR A 165 -10.81 3.84 7.10
C THR A 165 -10.35 3.60 5.67
N PRO A 166 -11.19 3.86 4.65
CA PRO A 166 -10.79 3.81 3.25
C PRO A 166 -10.00 5.05 2.79
N ASP A 167 -9.80 6.04 3.67
CA ASP A 167 -9.08 7.26 3.34
C ASP A 167 -7.57 7.07 3.48
N THR A 168 -6.79 7.91 2.79
CA THR A 168 -5.34 7.94 2.93
C THR A 168 -4.96 8.56 4.28
N VAL A 169 -4.05 7.92 5.02
CA VAL A 169 -3.70 8.30 6.40
C VAL A 169 -2.20 8.36 6.68
N VAL A 170 -1.37 7.74 5.85
CA VAL A 170 0.07 7.57 6.10
C VAL A 170 0.78 8.92 6.23
N TYR A 171 0.53 9.86 5.33
CA TYR A 171 1.15 11.17 5.37
C TYR A 171 0.82 11.94 6.66
N GLU A 172 -0.45 11.99 7.02
CA GLU A 172 -0.91 12.70 8.22
C GLU A 172 -0.34 12.10 9.50
N ARG A 173 -0.26 10.76 9.56
CA ARG A 173 0.36 10.06 10.70
C ARG A 173 1.84 10.41 10.83
N TYR A 174 2.60 10.40 9.74
CA TYR A 174 4.01 10.80 9.75
C TYR A 174 4.21 12.24 10.19
N VAL A 175 3.39 13.17 9.69
CA VAL A 175 3.46 14.58 10.08
C VAL A 175 3.12 14.78 11.56
N LYS A 176 2.09 14.08 12.05
CA LYS A 176 1.66 14.14 13.45
C LYS A 176 2.74 13.63 14.40
N ASP A 177 3.31 12.46 14.11
CA ASP A 177 4.39 11.84 14.85
C ASP A 177 5.66 12.72 14.84
N MET A 178 6.07 13.22 13.67
CA MET A 178 7.21 14.13 13.56
C MET A 178 7.04 15.39 14.42
N ASN A 179 5.85 16.01 14.38
CA ASN A 179 5.57 17.17 15.21
C ASN A 179 5.58 16.83 16.70
N GLY A 180 5.08 15.67 17.07
CA GLY A 180 5.17 15.12 18.42
C GLY A 180 6.62 14.95 18.88
N ASN A 181 7.42 14.29 18.07
CA ASN A 181 8.84 14.07 18.33
C ASN A 181 9.61 15.41 18.52
N ILE A 182 9.37 16.41 17.67
CA ILE A 182 9.97 17.74 17.81
C ILE A 182 9.56 18.40 19.15
N LYS A 183 8.30 18.25 19.56
CA LYS A 183 7.82 18.78 20.85
C LYS A 183 8.40 18.00 22.01
N GLY A 184 8.39 16.66 21.95
CA GLY A 184 8.95 15.76 22.96
C GLY A 184 10.45 16.02 23.19
N ASP A 185 11.24 16.13 22.13
CA ASP A 185 12.68 16.43 22.21
C ASP A 185 12.99 17.71 22.98
N LYS A 186 12.15 18.77 22.79
CA LYS A 186 12.30 20.04 23.54
C LYS A 186 11.97 19.88 25.01
N ILE A 187 10.97 19.07 25.34
CA ILE A 187 10.60 18.76 26.74
C ILE A 187 11.70 17.92 27.38
N ASP A 188 12.16 16.88 26.69
CA ASP A 188 13.21 15.98 27.17
C ASP A 188 14.56 16.70 27.37
N ALA A 189 14.86 17.72 26.57
CA ALA A 189 16.02 18.57 26.81
C ALA A 189 15.91 19.30 28.14
N LYS A 190 14.71 19.80 28.51
CA LYS A 190 14.45 20.39 29.82
C LYS A 190 14.56 19.37 30.97
N VAL A 191 14.00 18.16 30.75
CA VAL A 191 14.11 17.03 31.69
C VAL A 191 15.57 16.71 31.99
N ARG A 192 16.41 16.56 30.94
CA ARG A 192 17.86 16.32 31.08
C ARG A 192 18.57 17.46 31.84
N ALA A 193 18.18 18.72 31.59
CA ALA A 193 18.75 19.85 32.30
C ALA A 193 18.41 19.82 33.80
N LEU A 194 17.15 19.51 34.14
CA LEU A 194 16.73 19.36 35.56
C LEU A 194 17.44 18.19 36.24
N GLN A 195 17.59 17.03 35.56
CA GLN A 195 18.34 15.88 36.10
C GLN A 195 19.78 16.24 36.43
N LYS A 196 20.43 17.10 35.64
CA LYS A 196 21.78 17.60 35.93
C LYS A 196 21.81 18.49 37.16
N GLN A 197 20.80 19.38 37.32
CA GLN A 197 20.66 20.24 38.49
C GLN A 197 20.34 19.42 39.74
N GLU A 198 19.46 18.41 39.67
CA GLU A 198 19.15 17.51 40.78
C GLU A 198 20.42 16.83 41.31
N LYS A 199 21.23 16.22 40.40
CA LYS A 199 22.50 15.58 40.80
C LYS A 199 23.47 16.55 41.49
N ALA A 200 23.55 17.78 41.01
CA ALA A 200 24.41 18.79 41.63
C ALA A 200 23.92 19.18 43.06
N LEU A 201 22.59 19.37 43.20
CA LEU A 201 21.97 19.69 44.47
C LEU A 201 22.07 18.54 45.48
N GLU A 202 21.86 17.30 45.04
CA GLU A 202 22.06 16.10 45.87
C GLU A 202 23.46 16.03 46.44
N SER A 203 24.49 16.29 45.61
CA SER A 203 25.86 16.30 46.04
C SER A 203 26.12 17.42 47.05
N GLN A 204 25.54 18.60 46.84
CA GLN A 204 25.65 19.73 47.80
C GLN A 204 24.95 19.44 49.14
N ALA A 205 23.74 18.85 49.07
CA ALA A 205 22.98 18.49 50.28
C ALA A 205 23.69 17.43 51.13
N ARG A 206 24.30 16.43 50.51
CA ARG A 206 25.07 15.37 51.18
C ARG A 206 26.31 15.91 51.89
N ASN A 207 26.95 16.94 51.34
CA ASN A 207 28.17 17.50 51.87
C ASN A 207 27.94 18.67 52.84
N GLU A 208 26.69 19.16 53.00
CA GLU A 208 26.35 20.29 53.86
C GLU A 208 26.23 19.86 55.32
N LYS A 209 27.07 20.43 56.18
CA LYS A 209 27.11 20.13 57.60
C LYS A 209 26.09 20.92 58.42
N ASN A 210 25.62 22.06 57.94
CA ASN A 210 24.61 22.88 58.58
C ASN A 210 23.20 22.33 58.30
N LYS A 211 22.53 21.84 59.34
CA LYS A 211 21.20 21.20 59.23
C LYS A 211 20.15 22.10 58.57
N ALA A 212 20.13 23.39 58.86
CA ALA A 212 19.15 24.32 58.27
C ALA A 212 19.41 24.54 56.77
N LYS A 213 20.67 24.62 56.36
CA LYS A 213 21.04 24.71 54.93
C LYS A 213 20.77 23.41 54.21
N ALA A 214 21.09 22.26 54.81
CA ALA A 214 20.78 20.95 54.22
C ALA A 214 19.27 20.79 53.96
N ALA A 215 18.42 21.14 54.94
CA ALA A 215 16.96 21.09 54.78
C ALA A 215 16.45 22.03 53.67
N LYS A 216 17.09 23.22 53.49
CA LYS A 216 16.74 24.09 52.34
C LYS A 216 17.11 23.49 50.99
N LEU A 217 18.28 22.88 50.90
CA LEU A 217 18.73 22.17 49.68
C LEU A 217 17.82 20.98 49.35
N GLU A 218 17.41 20.20 50.35
CA GLU A 218 16.45 19.11 50.18
C GLU A 218 15.08 19.59 49.69
N ASN A 219 14.57 20.73 50.19
CA ASN A 219 13.32 21.31 49.69
C ASN A 219 13.44 21.79 48.23
N GLN A 220 14.59 22.38 47.86
CA GLN A 220 14.87 22.75 46.48
C GLN A 220 14.95 21.49 45.57
N LEU A 221 15.59 20.43 46.05
CA LEU A 221 15.67 19.17 45.34
C LEU A 221 14.27 18.57 45.09
N LYS A 222 13.41 18.53 46.12
CA LYS A 222 12.01 18.07 45.97
C LYS A 222 11.24 18.90 44.95
N ALA A 223 11.43 20.23 44.93
CA ALA A 223 10.78 21.09 43.94
C ALA A 223 11.25 20.79 42.49
N LEU A 224 12.57 20.59 42.28
CA LEU A 224 13.11 20.20 40.96
C LEU A 224 12.60 18.84 40.53
N GLN A 225 12.58 17.86 41.43
CA GLN A 225 12.05 16.52 41.14
C GLN A 225 10.57 16.55 40.73
N ALA A 226 9.75 17.38 41.44
CA ALA A 226 8.34 17.56 41.06
C ALA A 226 8.20 18.21 39.69
N GLN A 227 9.02 19.23 39.37
CA GLN A 227 9.02 19.87 38.05
C GLN A 227 9.45 18.89 36.94
N ARG A 228 10.49 18.09 37.18
CA ARG A 228 10.94 17.06 36.21
C ARG A 228 9.87 16.02 35.99
N LYS A 229 9.20 15.55 37.05
CA LYS A 229 8.11 14.58 36.93
C LYS A 229 6.93 15.14 36.11
N ALA A 230 6.60 16.41 36.28
CA ALA A 230 5.55 17.06 35.49
C ALA A 230 5.93 17.16 34.01
N LEU A 231 7.18 17.55 33.69
CA LEU A 231 7.65 17.59 32.31
C LEU A 231 7.73 16.20 31.70
N GLN A 232 8.12 15.17 32.44
CA GLN A 232 8.12 13.79 31.94
C GLN A 232 6.69 13.30 31.62
N ALA A 233 5.72 13.68 32.46
CA ALA A 233 4.31 13.40 32.19
C ALA A 233 3.82 14.11 30.91
N GLU A 234 4.22 15.39 30.72
CA GLU A 234 3.91 16.13 29.48
C GLU A 234 4.54 15.48 28.24
N SER A 235 5.80 15.02 28.31
CA SER A 235 6.46 14.32 27.22
C SER A 235 5.73 13.04 26.86
N ASN A 236 5.37 12.23 27.87
CA ASN A 236 4.61 11.01 27.67
C ASN A 236 3.22 11.27 27.05
N GLU A 237 2.53 12.34 27.47
CA GLU A 237 1.25 12.74 26.90
C GLU A 237 1.38 13.12 25.42
N VAL A 238 2.45 13.86 25.07
CA VAL A 238 2.74 14.20 23.67
C VAL A 238 2.93 12.94 22.84
N ASP A 239 3.72 11.99 23.32
CA ASP A 239 3.94 10.71 22.63
C ASP A 239 2.64 9.92 22.45
N ILE A 240 1.85 9.77 23.52
CA ILE A 240 0.53 9.11 23.45
C ILE A 240 -0.39 9.77 22.41
N LEU A 241 -0.37 11.09 22.31
CA LEU A 241 -1.27 11.82 21.40
C LEU A 241 -0.80 11.81 19.94
N THR A 242 0.49 11.54 19.68
CA THR A 242 1.06 11.75 18.34
C THR A 242 1.67 10.50 17.71
N SER A 243 2.05 9.49 18.51
CA SER A 243 2.68 8.26 18.01
C SER A 243 1.80 7.52 17.02
N PHE A 244 2.36 7.15 15.88
CA PHE A 244 1.66 6.30 14.90
C PHE A 244 1.59 4.81 15.33
N HIS A 245 2.24 4.43 16.41
CA HIS A 245 2.09 3.12 17.05
C HIS A 245 0.83 2.98 17.92
N LEU A 246 0.05 4.05 18.05
CA LEU A 246 -1.22 4.06 18.77
C LEU A 246 -2.39 4.36 17.83
N ASP A 247 -3.52 3.69 18.07
CA ASP A 247 -4.74 3.90 17.27
C ASP A 247 -5.43 5.20 17.67
N HIS A 248 -5.42 6.17 16.78
CA HIS A 248 -6.12 7.44 16.93
C HIS A 248 -7.48 7.47 16.20
N GLY A 249 -8.08 6.30 15.99
CA GLY A 249 -9.38 6.15 15.32
C GLY A 249 -9.28 5.93 13.81
N ASN A 250 -8.07 5.81 13.27
CA ASN A 250 -7.81 5.53 11.85
C ASN A 250 -6.81 4.38 11.61
N GLY A 251 -6.48 3.62 12.66
CA GLY A 251 -5.52 2.51 12.67
C GLY A 251 -4.13 2.92 13.18
N LEU A 252 -3.13 2.05 13.06
CA LEU A 252 -1.80 2.22 13.65
C LEU A 252 -0.75 1.36 12.92
N ASP A 253 0.51 1.49 13.37
CA ASP A 253 1.64 0.61 13.04
C ASP A 253 1.89 -0.38 14.20
N PRO A 254 1.31 -1.60 14.16
CA PRO A 254 1.42 -2.58 15.23
C PRO A 254 2.37 -3.72 14.91
N TYR A 255 2.94 -3.78 13.72
CA TYR A 255 3.63 -4.97 13.22
C TYR A 255 5.14 -4.91 13.49
N ARG A 256 5.69 -5.94 14.09
CA ARG A 256 7.12 -6.02 14.40
C ARG A 256 7.91 -6.60 13.25
N VAL A 257 8.73 -5.80 12.61
CA VAL A 257 9.62 -6.24 11.54
C VAL A 257 10.99 -6.65 12.05
N GLY A 258 11.72 -5.75 12.71
CA GLY A 258 13.08 -5.98 13.17
C GLY A 258 14.03 -6.50 12.08
N ALA A 259 14.99 -7.31 12.49
CA ALA A 259 15.95 -7.94 11.58
C ALA A 259 15.40 -9.20 10.88
N THR A 260 14.15 -9.12 10.37
CA THR A 260 13.44 -10.23 9.72
C THR A 260 13.01 -9.86 8.30
N LEU A 261 12.29 -10.79 7.62
CA LEU A 261 11.65 -10.51 6.33
C LEU A 261 10.54 -9.46 6.42
N GLY A 262 10.01 -9.17 7.62
CA GLY A 262 8.72 -8.50 7.69
C GLY A 262 7.68 -9.26 6.87
N LEU A 263 6.71 -8.59 6.26
CA LEU A 263 5.71 -9.25 5.45
C LEU A 263 6.12 -9.31 3.97
N GLY A 264 6.44 -10.50 3.50
CA GLY A 264 6.59 -10.78 2.08
C GLY A 264 7.85 -10.22 1.42
N ALA A 265 8.88 -9.79 2.18
CA ALA A 265 10.14 -9.44 1.54
C ALA A 265 10.84 -10.69 0.97
N PRO A 266 11.50 -10.57 -0.19
CA PRO A 266 12.25 -11.67 -0.79
C PRO A 266 13.60 -11.88 -0.10
N SER A 267 14.13 -13.09 -0.19
CA SER A 267 15.50 -13.43 0.21
C SER A 267 16.05 -14.58 -0.63
N LEU A 268 17.36 -14.57 -0.87
CA LEU A 268 18.07 -15.74 -1.39
C LEU A 268 18.55 -16.62 -0.24
N MET A 269 18.68 -17.92 -0.50
CA MET A 269 19.07 -18.90 0.50
C MET A 269 20.50 -19.38 0.29
N VAL A 270 21.30 -19.37 1.34
CA VAL A 270 22.60 -20.02 1.38
C VAL A 270 22.53 -21.16 2.41
N GLY A 271 22.30 -22.37 1.94
CA GLY A 271 21.92 -23.48 2.79
C GLY A 271 20.58 -23.20 3.50
N LYS A 272 20.60 -23.12 4.83
CA LYS A 272 19.41 -22.76 5.63
C LYS A 272 19.31 -21.26 5.94
N ASN A 273 20.32 -20.48 5.60
CA ASN A 273 20.39 -19.07 5.98
C ASN A 273 19.80 -18.17 4.90
N GLN A 274 18.97 -17.23 5.31
CA GLN A 274 18.45 -16.19 4.46
C GLN A 274 19.45 -15.06 4.30
N VAL A 275 19.66 -14.59 3.09
CA VAL A 275 20.43 -13.39 2.78
C VAL A 275 19.43 -12.25 2.57
N LEU A 276 19.29 -11.42 3.59
CA LEU A 276 18.41 -10.26 3.54
C LEU A 276 19.17 -9.05 2.98
N PRO A 277 18.60 -8.32 2.01
CA PRO A 277 19.21 -7.08 1.53
C PRO A 277 19.16 -6.02 2.64
N TYR A 278 20.19 -5.16 2.68
CA TYR A 278 20.33 -4.14 3.72
C TYR A 278 19.21 -3.08 3.63
N CYS A 279 19.10 -2.41 2.48
CA CYS A 279 18.04 -1.46 2.15
C CYS A 279 18.07 -1.17 0.65
N TYR A 280 17.01 -0.58 0.12
CA TYR A 280 17.03 -0.15 -1.27
C TYR A 280 18.09 0.93 -1.50
N LYS A 281 18.67 0.94 -2.71
CA LYS A 281 19.62 1.94 -3.18
C LYS A 281 18.91 3.02 -4.00
N ASP A 282 18.08 2.57 -4.94
CA ASP A 282 17.33 3.42 -5.86
C ASP A 282 15.86 3.00 -5.90
N TYR A 283 14.98 3.95 -6.22
CA TYR A 283 13.56 3.68 -6.39
C TYR A 283 12.99 4.48 -7.56
N LYS A 284 11.88 3.98 -8.10
CA LYS A 284 11.07 4.69 -9.09
C LYS A 284 9.60 4.43 -8.82
N ILE A 285 8.82 5.49 -8.56
CA ILE A 285 7.36 5.36 -8.50
C ILE A 285 6.88 5.32 -9.95
N LEU A 286 6.30 4.18 -10.34
CA LEU A 286 5.84 3.91 -11.70
C LEU A 286 4.38 4.33 -11.89
N ASP A 287 3.52 4.03 -10.90
CA ASP A 287 2.12 4.46 -10.86
C ASP A 287 1.81 5.05 -9.49
N ASN A 288 1.00 6.12 -9.47
CA ASN A 288 0.57 6.72 -8.21
C ASN A 288 -0.89 7.20 -8.30
N GLY A 289 -1.82 6.29 -7.97
CA GLY A 289 -3.25 6.53 -7.95
C GLY A 289 -3.90 6.80 -9.31
N PRO A 290 -5.24 6.91 -9.39
CA PRO A 290 -6.18 6.78 -8.28
C PRO A 290 -6.49 5.33 -7.83
N LEU A 291 -6.19 4.30 -8.68
CA LEU A 291 -6.60 2.92 -8.45
C LEU A 291 -5.45 1.98 -8.11
N ARG A 292 -4.23 2.29 -8.57
CA ARG A 292 -3.02 1.49 -8.35
C ARG A 292 -1.85 2.37 -7.97
N PHE A 293 -1.10 1.93 -6.99
CA PHE A 293 0.27 2.38 -6.73
C PHE A 293 1.24 1.31 -7.20
N THR A 294 2.35 1.72 -7.84
CA THR A 294 3.43 0.82 -8.25
C THR A 294 4.78 1.47 -8.00
N VAL A 295 5.69 0.74 -7.37
CA VAL A 295 7.08 1.17 -7.14
C VAL A 295 8.06 0.11 -7.58
N GLU A 296 9.12 0.52 -8.24
CA GLU A 296 10.31 -0.27 -8.54
C GLU A 296 11.41 0.08 -7.54
N LEU A 297 12.05 -0.94 -6.96
CA LEU A 297 13.16 -0.81 -6.02
C LEU A 297 14.36 -1.57 -6.55
N THR A 298 15.53 -0.95 -6.48
CA THR A 298 16.81 -1.61 -6.71
C THR A 298 17.63 -1.57 -5.41
N TYR A 299 18.10 -2.71 -4.98
CA TYR A 299 18.84 -2.85 -3.73
C TYR A 299 20.36 -2.69 -3.92
N ASN A 300 21.06 -2.44 -2.82
CA ASN A 300 22.52 -2.42 -2.85
C ASN A 300 23.06 -3.81 -3.18
N PRO A 301 24.19 -3.89 -3.93
CA PRO A 301 24.83 -5.17 -4.17
C PRO A 301 25.19 -5.89 -2.88
N SER A 302 24.91 -7.19 -2.83
CA SER A 302 25.16 -8.05 -1.68
C SER A 302 26.02 -9.25 -2.05
N THR A 303 26.57 -9.94 -1.05
CA THR A 303 27.25 -11.22 -1.21
C THR A 303 26.28 -12.34 -0.84
N VAL A 304 26.09 -13.30 -1.74
CA VAL A 304 25.21 -14.47 -1.58
C VAL A 304 26.07 -15.74 -1.74
N GLY A 305 26.45 -16.36 -0.64
CA GLY A 305 27.40 -17.47 -0.64
C GLY A 305 28.76 -17.03 -1.20
N ASP A 306 29.17 -17.64 -2.31
CA ASP A 306 30.37 -17.30 -3.06
C ASP A 306 30.18 -16.21 -4.12
N MET A 307 28.93 -15.87 -4.44
CA MET A 307 28.57 -14.86 -5.42
C MET A 307 28.68 -13.45 -4.83
N LYS A 308 29.40 -12.58 -5.50
CA LYS A 308 29.56 -11.16 -5.13
C LYS A 308 28.75 -10.26 -6.06
N ASN A 309 28.35 -9.09 -5.55
CA ASN A 309 27.65 -8.08 -6.32
C ASN A 309 26.28 -8.55 -6.86
N VAL A 310 25.58 -9.42 -6.14
CA VAL A 310 24.20 -9.80 -6.46
C VAL A 310 23.29 -8.62 -6.14
N VAL A 311 22.53 -8.16 -7.13
CA VAL A 311 21.61 -7.04 -7.03
C VAL A 311 20.18 -7.56 -7.09
N GLU A 312 19.39 -7.21 -6.08
CA GLU A 312 17.97 -7.51 -6.03
C GLU A 312 17.15 -6.37 -6.61
N HIS A 313 16.14 -6.72 -7.41
CA HIS A 313 15.15 -5.81 -7.95
C HIS A 313 13.75 -6.25 -7.55
N ARG A 314 12.90 -5.28 -7.22
CA ARG A 314 11.49 -5.51 -6.88
C ARG A 314 10.59 -4.56 -7.65
N ILE A 315 9.46 -5.06 -8.14
CA ILE A 315 8.29 -4.24 -8.51
C ILE A 315 7.17 -4.64 -7.56
N ILE A 316 6.64 -3.66 -6.84
CA ILE A 316 5.55 -3.83 -5.88
C ILE A 316 4.38 -3.01 -6.36
N SER A 317 3.20 -3.61 -6.52
CA SER A 317 1.98 -2.89 -6.85
C SER A 317 0.84 -3.24 -5.89
N LEU A 318 0.04 -2.23 -5.52
CA LEU A 318 -1.12 -2.34 -4.66
C LEU A 318 -2.33 -1.70 -5.33
N ASP A 319 -3.41 -2.47 -5.47
CA ASP A 319 -4.64 -2.07 -6.11
C ASP A 319 -5.70 -1.64 -5.10
N LYS A 320 -6.58 -0.72 -5.52
CA LYS A 320 -7.82 -0.41 -4.79
C LYS A 320 -8.59 -1.72 -4.49
N GLY A 321 -9.08 -1.84 -3.27
CA GLY A 321 -9.90 -2.96 -2.83
C GLY A 321 -9.15 -4.25 -2.52
N SER A 322 -7.83 -4.31 -2.81
CA SER A 322 -7.01 -5.50 -2.53
C SER A 322 -6.40 -5.44 -1.13
N ASN A 323 -6.41 -6.57 -0.42
CA ASN A 323 -5.56 -6.77 0.75
C ASN A 323 -4.13 -7.15 0.36
N PHE A 324 -3.89 -7.52 -0.91
CA PHE A 324 -2.64 -8.11 -1.36
C PHE A 324 -1.90 -7.20 -2.33
N ASN A 325 -0.61 -7.02 -2.08
CA ASN A 325 0.35 -6.46 -3.02
C ASN A 325 0.82 -7.56 -3.97
N LYS A 326 1.02 -7.24 -5.24
CA LYS A 326 1.78 -8.09 -6.15
C LYS A 326 3.25 -7.71 -6.04
N MET A 327 4.10 -8.69 -5.76
CA MET A 327 5.56 -8.59 -5.81
C MET A 327 6.07 -9.30 -7.04
N THR A 328 6.92 -8.63 -7.80
CA THR A 328 7.76 -9.28 -8.83
C THR A 328 9.21 -9.00 -8.48
N VAL A 329 9.99 -10.07 -8.30
CA VAL A 329 11.40 -10.01 -7.91
C VAL A 329 12.27 -10.69 -8.94
N TRP A 330 13.49 -10.18 -9.14
CA TRP A 330 14.56 -10.82 -9.89
C TRP A 330 15.90 -10.37 -9.35
N TYR A 331 16.95 -11.12 -9.72
CA TYR A 331 18.31 -10.87 -9.27
C TYR A 331 19.27 -10.81 -10.45
N ASP A 332 20.17 -9.84 -10.45
CA ASP A 332 21.30 -9.76 -11.35
C ASP A 332 22.57 -10.18 -10.61
N GLY A 333 23.49 -10.85 -11.30
CA GLY A 333 24.78 -11.29 -10.75
C GLY A 333 24.76 -12.69 -10.11
N LEU A 334 23.69 -13.47 -10.27
CA LEU A 334 23.71 -14.90 -9.92
C LEU A 334 24.54 -15.67 -10.94
N THR A 335 25.60 -16.33 -10.51
CA THR A 335 26.45 -17.17 -11.36
C THR A 335 25.95 -18.61 -11.49
N HIS A 336 25.05 -19.01 -10.60
CA HIS A 336 24.33 -20.30 -10.63
C HIS A 336 22.93 -20.14 -10.04
N ALA A 337 22.07 -21.10 -10.34
CA ALA A 337 20.69 -21.10 -9.81
C ALA A 337 20.72 -21.22 -8.28
N THR A 338 19.92 -20.39 -7.62
CA THR A 338 19.93 -20.24 -6.17
C THR A 338 18.52 -20.36 -5.62
N ASP A 339 18.35 -20.99 -4.47
CA ASP A 339 17.06 -21.09 -3.81
C ASP A 339 16.62 -19.72 -3.31
N PHE A 340 15.33 -19.46 -3.45
CA PHE A 340 14.64 -18.24 -3.04
C PHE A 340 13.61 -18.55 -1.97
N ALA A 341 13.46 -17.68 -1.00
CA ALA A 341 12.41 -17.77 0.01
C ALA A 341 11.76 -16.41 0.28
N THR A 342 10.48 -16.45 0.62
CA THR A 342 9.71 -15.30 1.11
C THR A 342 8.68 -15.76 2.11
N GLY A 343 8.24 -14.85 2.99
CA GLY A 343 7.30 -15.17 4.05
C GLY A 343 7.18 -14.04 5.05
N PHE A 344 7.07 -14.38 6.33
CA PHE A 344 6.92 -13.41 7.41
C PHE A 344 7.43 -13.99 8.75
N PRO A 345 7.80 -13.15 9.74
CA PRO A 345 8.16 -13.61 11.07
C PRO A 345 6.96 -14.19 11.82
N ILE A 346 7.23 -15.17 12.68
CA ILE A 346 6.28 -15.71 13.65
C ILE A 346 6.68 -15.20 15.02
N HIS A 347 5.79 -14.50 15.72
CA HIS A 347 6.02 -13.93 17.04
C HIS A 347 5.56 -14.86 18.17
N GLU A 348 4.66 -15.80 17.89
CA GLU A 348 4.23 -16.84 18.80
C GLU A 348 4.24 -18.20 18.11
N GLU A 349 4.51 -19.27 18.87
CA GLU A 349 4.61 -20.63 18.34
C GLU A 349 3.26 -21.37 18.33
N ASP A 350 2.14 -20.72 18.61
CA ASP A 350 0.83 -21.29 18.51
C ASP A 350 0.57 -21.88 17.12
N THR A 351 0.11 -23.14 17.07
CA THR A 351 -0.13 -23.88 15.83
C THR A 351 -1.46 -23.54 15.17
N GLU A 352 -2.46 -23.09 15.93
CA GLU A 352 -3.79 -22.79 15.42
C GLU A 352 -3.87 -21.49 14.64
N SER A 353 -2.95 -20.58 14.92
CA SER A 353 -2.86 -19.27 14.25
C SER A 353 -2.07 -19.27 12.95
N LYS A 354 -1.56 -20.41 12.49
CA LYS A 354 -0.67 -20.57 11.32
C LYS A 354 -1.21 -21.56 10.31
N THR A 355 -1.02 -21.27 9.02
CA THR A 355 -1.36 -22.21 7.94
C THR A 355 -0.21 -22.29 6.95
N PHE A 356 0.17 -23.52 6.60
CA PHE A 356 1.15 -23.86 5.57
C PHE A 356 0.44 -24.69 4.49
N ALA A 357 -0.05 -24.04 3.47
CA ALA A 357 -0.67 -24.67 2.30
C ALA A 357 0.32 -24.76 1.15
N LYS A 358 -0.02 -25.52 0.11
CA LYS A 358 0.85 -25.67 -1.07
C LYS A 358 0.98 -24.41 -1.92
N ASP A 359 0.08 -23.45 -1.74
CA ASP A 359 0.01 -22.21 -2.54
C ASP A 359 -0.13 -20.94 -1.69
N TYR A 360 -0.03 -21.05 -0.37
CA TYR A 360 0.08 -19.91 0.53
C TYR A 360 0.61 -20.28 1.93
N VAL A 361 1.13 -19.28 2.62
CA VAL A 361 1.34 -19.30 4.08
C VAL A 361 0.58 -18.13 4.69
N SER A 362 -0.01 -18.32 5.86
CA SER A 362 -0.75 -17.28 6.57
C SER A 362 -0.63 -17.39 8.08
N TYR A 363 -0.86 -16.29 8.79
CA TYR A 363 -0.70 -16.20 10.22
C TYR A 363 -1.62 -15.13 10.82
N ALA A 364 -2.12 -15.39 12.02
CA ALA A 364 -2.76 -14.37 12.84
C ALA A 364 -1.72 -13.84 13.84
N ASP A 365 -1.10 -12.73 13.48
CA ASP A 365 -0.03 -12.11 14.27
C ASP A 365 -0.60 -11.46 15.54
N PRO A 366 -0.03 -11.73 16.73
CA PRO A 366 -0.52 -11.19 18.00
C PRO A 366 -0.21 -9.70 18.17
N THR A 367 0.64 -9.12 17.31
CA THR A 367 1.10 -7.72 17.42
C THR A 367 1.84 -7.40 18.73
N ASP A 368 2.07 -6.13 19.01
CA ASP A 368 2.71 -5.68 20.25
C ASP A 368 1.80 -5.75 21.47
N ASN A 369 0.49 -5.59 21.26
CA ASN A 369 -0.48 -5.53 22.36
C ASN A 369 -1.88 -5.90 21.86
N ILE A 370 -2.14 -7.19 21.76
CA ILE A 370 -3.40 -7.72 21.22
C ILE A 370 -4.60 -7.39 22.10
N GLU A 371 -4.43 -7.43 23.43
CA GLU A 371 -5.56 -7.32 24.37
C GLU A 371 -6.05 -5.90 24.57
N VAL A 372 -5.12 -4.93 24.58
CA VAL A 372 -5.45 -3.57 25.00
C VAL A 372 -5.81 -2.68 23.81
N ASN A 373 -5.02 -2.70 22.72
CA ASN A 373 -5.14 -1.66 21.70
C ASN A 373 -5.03 -2.16 20.27
N ASN A 374 -4.07 -3.01 19.98
CA ASN A 374 -3.67 -3.33 18.62
C ASN A 374 -4.57 -4.38 17.98
N SER A 375 -5.26 -5.19 18.77
CA SER A 375 -6.07 -6.30 18.29
C SER A 375 -5.22 -7.26 17.44
N GLN A 376 -5.76 -7.92 16.43
CA GLN A 376 -5.05 -8.95 15.68
C GLN A 376 -4.84 -8.53 14.23
N VAL A 377 -3.61 -8.70 13.74
CA VAL A 377 -3.24 -8.50 12.33
C VAL A 377 -3.14 -9.86 11.66
N PHE A 378 -3.85 -10.02 10.56
CA PHE A 378 -3.76 -11.21 9.72
C PHE A 378 -2.79 -10.95 8.59
N VAL A 379 -1.82 -11.84 8.40
CA VAL A 379 -0.82 -11.73 7.32
C VAL A 379 -0.84 -12.98 6.44
N GLY A 380 -0.42 -12.82 5.18
CA GLY A 380 -0.33 -13.93 4.25
C GLY A 380 0.60 -13.65 3.08
N VAL A 381 1.24 -14.71 2.59
CA VAL A 381 2.00 -14.71 1.33
C VAL A 381 1.46 -15.82 0.45
N LEU A 382 1.11 -15.48 -0.80
CA LEU A 382 0.37 -16.33 -1.72
C LEU A 382 1.21 -16.61 -2.98
N PHE A 383 1.16 -17.82 -3.45
CA PHE A 383 1.91 -18.35 -4.59
C PHE A 383 0.97 -18.93 -5.64
N PRO A 384 0.28 -18.11 -6.45
CA PRO A 384 -0.74 -18.59 -7.40
C PRO A 384 -0.18 -19.52 -8.48
N GLU A 385 1.10 -19.38 -8.82
CA GLU A 385 1.80 -20.25 -9.77
C GLU A 385 2.43 -21.50 -9.11
N GLY A 386 2.19 -21.65 -7.77
CA GLY A 386 2.78 -22.69 -6.95
C GLY A 386 4.13 -22.30 -6.34
N ILE A 387 4.53 -23.09 -5.36
CA ILE A 387 5.80 -22.97 -4.64
C ILE A 387 6.31 -24.39 -4.32
N ASP A 388 7.62 -24.60 -4.27
CA ASP A 388 8.18 -25.93 -4.06
C ASP A 388 7.94 -26.50 -2.67
N ASN A 389 7.97 -25.62 -1.65
CA ASN A 389 7.70 -26.00 -0.27
C ASN A 389 7.21 -24.83 0.57
N THR A 390 6.41 -25.13 1.59
CA THR A 390 6.04 -24.18 2.65
C THR A 390 6.41 -24.79 3.99
N TYR A 391 7.06 -24.03 4.85
CA TYR A 391 7.56 -24.55 6.12
C TYR A 391 7.82 -23.46 7.16
N TYR A 392 7.94 -23.86 8.41
CA TYR A 392 8.35 -23.03 9.52
C TYR A 392 9.85 -23.21 9.77
N GLN A 393 10.60 -22.14 9.70
CA GLN A 393 12.02 -22.10 10.03
C GLN A 393 12.19 -21.44 11.40
N LEU A 394 12.54 -22.23 12.42
CA LEU A 394 12.87 -21.72 13.74
C LEU A 394 14.20 -20.96 13.72
N PHE A 395 14.30 -19.93 14.53
CA PHE A 395 15.55 -19.26 14.85
C PHE A 395 16.24 -19.95 16.03
N ASP A 396 17.57 -19.93 16.04
CA ASP A 396 18.36 -20.41 17.19
C ASP A 396 18.10 -19.56 18.45
N LYS A 397 17.80 -18.26 18.25
CA LYS A 397 17.41 -17.30 19.30
C LYS A 397 16.32 -16.40 18.77
N LYS A 398 15.41 -15.97 19.64
CA LYS A 398 14.41 -14.96 19.29
C LYS A 398 15.06 -13.66 18.80
N HIS A 399 14.56 -13.11 17.70
CA HIS A 399 14.97 -11.83 17.13
C HIS A 399 13.79 -10.86 17.18
N ASP A 400 13.91 -9.78 17.94
CA ASP A 400 12.86 -8.75 18.08
C ASP A 400 11.47 -9.35 18.37
N GLY A 401 11.43 -10.40 19.23
CA GLY A 401 10.21 -11.14 19.57
C GLY A 401 9.84 -12.25 18.61
N ALA A 402 10.42 -12.31 17.42
CA ALA A 402 10.16 -13.40 16.47
C ALA A 402 10.86 -14.70 16.88
N THR A 403 10.16 -15.82 16.76
CA THR A 403 10.63 -17.18 17.05
C THR A 403 11.14 -17.87 15.80
N GLY A 404 10.79 -17.41 14.61
CA GLY A 404 11.17 -17.96 13.32
C GLY A 404 10.44 -17.29 12.17
N HIS A 405 10.54 -17.89 10.98
CA HIS A 405 9.81 -17.46 9.79
C HIS A 405 8.87 -18.54 9.28
N ALA A 406 7.66 -18.16 8.87
CA ALA A 406 6.85 -18.95 7.96
C ALA A 406 7.29 -18.64 6.53
N LEU A 407 7.70 -19.64 5.76
CA LEU A 407 8.34 -19.47 4.46
C LEU A 407 7.65 -20.27 3.36
N GLY A 408 7.61 -19.67 2.16
CA GLY A 408 7.53 -20.38 0.90
C GLY A 408 8.92 -20.41 0.24
N LEU A 409 9.33 -21.59 -0.19
CA LEU A 409 10.62 -21.86 -0.85
C LEU A 409 10.41 -22.15 -2.35
N LYS A 410 11.06 -21.39 -3.21
CA LYS A 410 11.22 -21.65 -4.63
C LYS A 410 12.68 -22.07 -4.89
N ARG A 411 12.84 -23.24 -5.48
CA ARG A 411 14.18 -23.76 -5.79
C ARG A 411 14.69 -23.23 -7.13
N SER A 412 16.00 -23.13 -7.22
CA SER A 412 16.73 -22.94 -8.46
C SER A 412 16.31 -21.72 -9.27
N LEU A 413 16.07 -20.59 -8.62
CA LEU A 413 15.85 -19.30 -9.29
C LEU A 413 17.11 -18.91 -10.06
N LYS A 414 16.97 -18.54 -11.33
CA LYS A 414 18.08 -18.21 -12.22
C LYS A 414 18.32 -16.70 -12.30
N ASN A 415 19.51 -16.32 -12.74
CA ASN A 415 19.85 -14.93 -13.00
C ASN A 415 18.85 -14.28 -13.97
N GLY A 416 18.29 -13.12 -13.60
CA GLY A 416 17.32 -12.39 -14.40
C GLY A 416 15.91 -13.03 -14.48
N GLU A 417 15.71 -14.22 -13.90
CA GLU A 417 14.39 -14.86 -13.85
C GLU A 417 13.46 -14.06 -12.94
N LYS A 418 12.33 -13.61 -13.49
CA LYS A 418 11.30 -12.90 -12.72
C LYS A 418 10.36 -13.89 -12.06
N TYR A 419 10.21 -13.77 -10.75
CA TYR A 419 9.24 -14.55 -9.98
C TYR A 419 8.21 -13.61 -9.36
N SER A 420 6.92 -13.96 -9.49
CA SER A 420 5.83 -13.16 -8.95
C SER A 420 5.07 -13.93 -7.87
N TYR A 421 4.74 -13.24 -6.80
CA TYR A 421 3.91 -13.72 -5.69
C TYR A 421 3.11 -12.55 -5.10
N TYR A 422 2.24 -12.85 -4.14
CA TYR A 422 1.45 -11.82 -3.48
C TYR A 422 1.68 -11.85 -1.97
N PHE A 423 1.64 -10.69 -1.33
CA PHE A 423 1.68 -10.59 0.12
C PHE A 423 0.68 -9.55 0.60
N GLY A 424 0.09 -9.77 1.76
CA GLY A 424 -0.94 -8.86 2.23
C GLY A 424 -1.34 -9.07 3.67
N ALA A 425 -2.10 -8.09 4.17
CA ALA A 425 -2.58 -8.06 5.54
C ALA A 425 -4.03 -7.59 5.64
N ALA A 426 -4.63 -7.88 6.79
CA ALA A 426 -5.92 -7.36 7.21
C ALA A 426 -5.92 -7.14 8.73
N TRP A 427 -6.87 -6.33 9.21
CA TRP A 427 -6.99 -6.01 10.64
C TRP A 427 -8.35 -6.43 11.19
N SER A 428 -8.34 -7.08 12.36
CA SER A 428 -9.57 -7.57 13.00
C SER A 428 -10.55 -6.46 13.41
N LYS A 429 -10.09 -5.21 13.51
CA LYS A 429 -10.96 -4.05 13.74
C LYS A 429 -11.57 -3.45 12.46
N TYR A 430 -11.19 -3.94 11.27
CA TYR A 430 -11.70 -3.39 10.00
C TYR A 430 -12.59 -4.38 9.25
N ASP A 431 -12.10 -4.96 8.18
CA ASP A 431 -12.88 -5.70 7.18
C ASP A 431 -12.74 -7.22 7.26
N VAL A 432 -11.88 -7.73 8.14
CA VAL A 432 -11.67 -9.16 8.39
C VAL A 432 -11.65 -9.39 9.90
N LYS A 433 -12.65 -10.07 10.43
CA LYS A 433 -12.88 -10.15 11.89
C LYS A 433 -12.21 -11.34 12.57
N SER A 434 -11.83 -12.35 11.80
CA SER A 434 -11.24 -13.59 12.34
C SER A 434 -10.22 -14.19 11.38
N TYR A 435 -9.37 -15.07 11.92
CA TYR A 435 -8.41 -15.81 11.09
C TYR A 435 -9.11 -16.73 10.07
N ALA A 436 -10.25 -17.28 10.41
CA ALA A 436 -11.06 -18.08 9.49
C ALA A 436 -11.55 -17.23 8.29
N GLU A 437 -12.03 -15.99 8.53
CA GLU A 437 -12.39 -15.06 7.45
C GLU A 437 -11.18 -14.68 6.60
N TRP A 438 -10.01 -14.52 7.23
CA TRP A 438 -8.77 -14.25 6.48
C TRP A 438 -8.41 -15.39 5.54
N GLN A 439 -8.53 -16.63 5.99
CA GLN A 439 -8.29 -17.81 5.14
C GLN A 439 -9.29 -17.90 3.98
N ILE A 440 -10.54 -17.54 4.21
CA ILE A 440 -11.55 -17.44 3.15
C ILE A 440 -11.13 -16.36 2.14
N ARG A 441 -10.74 -15.17 2.60
CA ARG A 441 -10.27 -14.08 1.76
C ARG A 441 -9.06 -14.46 0.91
N ILE A 442 -8.10 -15.21 1.46
CA ILE A 442 -6.95 -15.75 0.73
C ILE A 442 -7.41 -16.69 -0.40
N LYS A 443 -8.30 -17.64 -0.09
CA LYS A 443 -8.80 -18.60 -1.09
C LYS A 443 -9.58 -17.91 -2.19
N GLU A 444 -10.48 -17.00 -1.85
CA GLU A 444 -11.24 -16.20 -2.83
C GLU A 444 -10.30 -15.40 -3.77
N TYR A 445 -9.23 -14.84 -3.21
CA TYR A 445 -8.25 -14.10 -4.01
C TYR A 445 -7.46 -15.02 -4.95
N LEU A 446 -6.99 -16.17 -4.46
CA LEU A 446 -6.31 -17.17 -5.29
C LEU A 446 -7.23 -17.72 -6.39
N ASP A 447 -8.50 -17.98 -6.08
CA ASP A 447 -9.50 -18.44 -7.06
C ASP A 447 -9.79 -17.38 -8.11
N ALA A 448 -9.83 -16.09 -7.69
CA ALA A 448 -9.99 -14.98 -8.62
C ALA A 448 -8.81 -14.85 -9.59
N LEU A 449 -7.57 -15.09 -9.13
CA LEU A 449 -6.38 -15.12 -9.99
C LEU A 449 -6.40 -16.31 -10.97
N LYS A 450 -6.91 -17.48 -10.54
CA LYS A 450 -7.03 -18.69 -11.39
C LYS A 450 -8.18 -18.59 -12.39
N THR A 451 -9.24 -17.86 -12.05
CA THR A 451 -10.44 -17.69 -12.86
C THR A 451 -10.75 -16.21 -13.03
N PRO A 452 -9.96 -15.48 -13.82
CA PRO A 452 -10.13 -14.04 -14.00
C PRO A 452 -11.47 -13.71 -14.67
N LEU A 453 -11.94 -12.49 -14.49
CA LEU A 453 -13.07 -11.97 -15.27
C LEU A 453 -12.72 -12.00 -16.75
N GLY A 454 -13.63 -12.51 -17.58
CA GLY A 454 -13.48 -12.46 -19.04
C GLY A 454 -13.67 -11.02 -19.52
N VAL A 455 -12.77 -10.53 -20.37
CA VAL A 455 -12.83 -9.13 -20.85
C VAL A 455 -12.72 -9.10 -22.36
N GLU A 456 -13.64 -8.39 -23.02
CA GLU A 456 -13.68 -8.18 -24.46
C GLU A 456 -13.72 -6.70 -24.80
N VAL A 457 -12.91 -6.25 -25.76
CA VAL A 457 -12.90 -4.88 -26.29
C VAL A 457 -13.54 -4.88 -27.68
N LYS A 458 -14.70 -4.23 -27.80
CA LYS A 458 -15.50 -4.15 -29.05
C LYS A 458 -15.48 -2.79 -29.69
#